data_74c29ae4a98d5139dc9a21023b44f0d1
#
_entry.id   74c29ae4a98d5139dc9a21023b44f0d1
#
_cell.length_a   1.000
_cell.length_b   1.000
_cell.length_c   1.000
_cell.angle_alpha   90.00
_cell.angle_beta   90.00
_cell.angle_gamma   90.00
#
_symmetry.space_group_name_H-M   'P 1'
#
loop_
_entity.id
_entity.type
_entity.pdbx_description
1 polymer ?
#
loop_
_entity_poly.entity_id
_entity_poly.type
_entity_poly.pdbx_seq_one_letter_code
_entity_poly.pdbx_strand_id
1 'polypeptide(L)'
;MPLRLTAQMKQRITRRTLEMVQRSLGYFPELKDAAITIGYTRKHLGSAIVIYRKHELYRLIVRLRVRKVTYHTIGHELTHLVQGLGYGDRFGARRANPERIPTGETQCDIWTLARDPLFLDDPPTYIRMPRSMREHWPDFAESVRALCIAAIDKRHTQRQYIQWLEKEISQLAKAPKRKQLTGSAQLLLPFVI
;
A
#
# COMPACT_ATOMS: atom_id res chain seq x y z
N MET A 1 -5.16 15.96 -12.02
CA MET A 1 -5.80 14.61 -12.05
C MET A 1 -7.29 14.73 -11.81
N PRO A 2 -8.17 14.34 -12.73
CA PRO A 2 -9.63 14.44 -12.54
C PRO A 2 -10.15 13.29 -11.68
N LEU A 3 -10.47 13.60 -10.42
CA LEU A 3 -11.14 12.70 -9.49
C LEU A 3 -12.66 12.82 -9.68
N ARG A 4 -13.34 11.72 -9.96
CA ARG A 4 -14.79 11.67 -10.11
C ARG A 4 -15.41 10.90 -8.95
N LEU A 5 -16.56 11.35 -8.45
CA LEU A 5 -17.30 10.66 -7.40
C LEU A 5 -18.60 10.10 -8.00
N THR A 6 -18.95 8.85 -7.68
CA THR A 6 -20.27 8.31 -7.98
C THR A 6 -21.34 9.06 -7.18
N ALA A 7 -22.59 9.08 -7.64
CA ALA A 7 -23.72 9.73 -6.93
C ALA A 7 -23.82 9.23 -5.49
N GLN A 8 -23.73 7.91 -5.28
CA GLN A 8 -23.78 7.30 -3.95
C GLN A 8 -22.58 7.70 -3.07
N MET A 9 -21.38 7.88 -3.65
CA MET A 9 -20.21 8.32 -2.92
C MET A 9 -20.30 9.80 -2.52
N LYS A 10 -20.82 10.66 -3.40
CA LYS A 10 -21.05 12.09 -3.11
C LYS A 10 -21.89 12.31 -1.86
N GLN A 11 -22.89 11.46 -1.62
CA GLN A 11 -23.77 11.53 -0.44
C GLN A 11 -23.13 11.04 0.84
N ARG A 12 -22.01 10.31 0.78
CA ARG A 12 -21.44 9.59 1.94
C ARG A 12 -20.02 10.00 2.28
N ILE A 13 -19.28 10.56 1.33
CA ILE A 13 -17.89 10.94 1.52
C ILE A 13 -17.78 12.07 2.53
N THR A 14 -16.87 11.91 3.47
CA THR A 14 -16.50 12.99 4.40
C THR A 14 -15.34 13.78 3.80
N ARG A 15 -15.18 15.03 4.26
CA ARG A 15 -14.02 15.87 3.92
C ARG A 15 -12.71 15.13 4.19
N ARG A 16 -12.59 14.51 5.38
CA ARG A 16 -11.43 13.71 5.77
C ARG A 16 -11.14 12.59 4.77
N THR A 17 -12.15 11.82 4.38
CA THR A 17 -11.96 10.72 3.42
C THR A 17 -11.49 11.24 2.06
N LEU A 18 -12.04 12.36 1.60
CA LEU A 18 -11.61 12.98 0.35
C LEU A 18 -10.14 13.43 0.40
N GLU A 19 -9.75 14.09 1.49
CA GLU A 19 -8.37 14.52 1.73
C GLU A 19 -7.42 13.31 1.80
N MET A 20 -7.82 12.21 2.46
CA MET A 20 -7.03 10.98 2.49
C MET A 20 -6.81 10.41 1.07
N VAL A 21 -7.86 10.33 0.25
CA VAL A 21 -7.75 9.86 -1.14
C VAL A 21 -6.82 10.76 -1.95
N GLN A 22 -7.00 12.08 -1.88
CA GLN A 22 -6.16 13.04 -2.60
C GLN A 22 -4.68 12.94 -2.19
N ARG A 23 -4.41 12.85 -0.89
CA ARG A 23 -3.06 12.69 -0.36
C ARG A 23 -2.44 11.36 -0.81
N SER A 24 -3.19 10.25 -0.74
CA SER A 24 -2.71 8.94 -1.21
C SER A 24 -2.33 8.97 -2.68
N LEU A 25 -3.14 9.61 -3.53
CA LEU A 25 -2.88 9.71 -4.97
C LEU A 25 -1.56 10.43 -5.30
N GLY A 26 -1.11 11.33 -4.45
CA GLY A 26 0.20 12.00 -4.60
C GLY A 26 1.39 11.03 -4.59
N TYR A 27 1.21 9.85 -4.00
CA TYR A 27 2.24 8.80 -3.95
C TYR A 27 2.12 7.77 -5.08
N PHE A 28 1.22 7.97 -6.05
CA PHE A 28 1.00 7.07 -7.20
C PHE A 28 1.23 7.78 -8.52
N PRO A 29 2.49 8.08 -8.89
CA PRO A 29 2.81 8.79 -10.14
C PRO A 29 2.32 8.03 -11.38
N GLU A 30 2.19 6.70 -11.32
CA GLU A 30 1.66 5.85 -12.38
C GLU A 30 0.20 6.18 -12.73
N LEU A 31 -0.54 6.78 -11.78
CA LEU A 31 -1.94 7.15 -11.94
C LEU A 31 -2.14 8.63 -12.27
N LYS A 32 -1.06 9.40 -12.43
CA LYS A 32 -1.06 10.88 -12.56
C LYS A 32 -2.03 11.39 -13.62
N ASP A 33 -2.07 10.76 -14.79
CA ASP A 33 -2.86 11.20 -15.93
C ASP A 33 -4.18 10.42 -16.08
N ALA A 34 -4.46 9.51 -15.16
CA ALA A 34 -5.65 8.66 -15.21
C ALA A 34 -6.86 9.32 -14.54
N ALA A 35 -8.04 9.21 -15.17
CA ALA A 35 -9.30 9.61 -14.57
C ALA A 35 -9.81 8.51 -13.62
N ILE A 36 -9.77 8.75 -12.31
CA ILE A 36 -10.21 7.77 -11.30
C ILE A 36 -11.60 8.12 -10.79
N THR A 37 -12.47 7.11 -10.73
CA THR A 37 -13.79 7.20 -10.13
C THR A 37 -13.80 6.59 -8.75
N ILE A 38 -14.17 7.36 -7.73
CA ILE A 38 -14.35 6.86 -6.37
C ILE A 38 -15.81 6.50 -6.13
N GLY A 39 -16.07 5.25 -5.81
CA GLY A 39 -17.36 4.69 -5.47
C GLY A 39 -17.48 4.27 -4.01
N TYR A 40 -18.68 3.93 -3.59
CA TYR A 40 -18.97 3.44 -2.25
C TYR A 40 -19.17 1.92 -2.26
N THR A 41 -18.71 1.24 -1.18
CA THR A 41 -19.00 -0.17 -0.89
C THR A 41 -19.39 -0.37 0.57
N ARG A 42 -20.24 -1.39 0.83
CA ARG A 42 -20.59 -1.88 2.17
C ARG A 42 -19.95 -3.23 2.48
N LYS A 43 -19.64 -4.02 1.44
CA LYS A 43 -19.23 -5.43 1.56
C LYS A 43 -17.76 -5.56 1.98
N HIS A 44 -16.90 -4.72 1.43
CA HIS A 44 -15.44 -4.79 1.63
C HIS A 44 -14.93 -3.46 2.18
N LEU A 45 -13.71 -3.42 2.72
CA LEU A 45 -13.03 -2.18 3.11
C LEU A 45 -12.76 -1.32 1.88
N GLY A 46 -12.30 -1.96 0.82
CA GLY A 46 -12.08 -1.37 -0.49
C GLY A 46 -12.31 -2.38 -1.61
N SER A 47 -12.31 -1.92 -2.85
CA SER A 47 -12.18 -2.73 -4.07
C SER A 47 -11.75 -1.86 -5.24
N ALA A 48 -10.87 -2.38 -6.10
CA ALA A 48 -10.42 -1.73 -7.31
C ALA A 48 -10.92 -2.45 -8.56
N ILE A 49 -11.24 -1.69 -9.61
CA ILE A 49 -11.72 -2.23 -10.89
C ILE A 49 -11.05 -1.43 -12.01
N VAL A 50 -10.42 -2.16 -12.93
CA VAL A 50 -9.89 -1.61 -14.18
C VAL A 50 -10.75 -2.14 -15.33
N ILE A 51 -11.32 -1.26 -16.11
CA ILE A 51 -12.19 -1.62 -17.23
C ILE A 51 -11.51 -1.22 -18.54
N TYR A 52 -11.36 -2.18 -19.43
CA TYR A 52 -10.92 -1.98 -20.81
C TYR A 52 -12.08 -2.15 -21.79
N ARG A 53 -12.09 -1.35 -22.86
CA ARG A 53 -12.99 -1.51 -23.99
C ARG A 53 -12.18 -1.44 -25.28
N LYS A 54 -12.34 -2.41 -26.17
CA LYS A 54 -11.59 -2.51 -27.44
C LYS A 54 -10.07 -2.34 -27.24
N HIS A 55 -9.52 -2.94 -26.14
CA HIS A 55 -8.12 -2.87 -25.74
C HIS A 55 -7.65 -1.49 -25.21
N GLU A 56 -8.52 -0.49 -25.13
CA GLU A 56 -8.20 0.81 -24.53
C GLU A 56 -8.70 0.89 -23.09
N LEU A 57 -7.96 1.61 -22.24
CA LEU A 57 -8.36 1.89 -20.87
C LEU A 57 -9.64 2.75 -20.90
N TYR A 58 -10.74 2.18 -20.42
CA TYR A 58 -12.02 2.87 -20.38
C TYR A 58 -12.29 3.53 -19.03
N ARG A 59 -12.01 2.84 -17.92
CA ARG A 59 -12.30 3.37 -16.58
C ARG A 59 -11.47 2.71 -15.49
N LEU A 60 -11.04 3.55 -14.51
CA LEU A 60 -10.50 3.16 -13.24
C LEU A 60 -11.50 3.48 -12.13
N ILE A 61 -11.80 2.51 -11.28
CA ILE A 61 -12.76 2.67 -10.18
C ILE A 61 -12.16 2.14 -8.90
N VAL A 62 -12.17 2.94 -7.84
CA VAL A 62 -11.92 2.51 -6.46
C VAL A 62 -13.21 2.65 -5.67
N ARG A 63 -13.65 1.61 -4.98
CA ARG A 63 -14.78 1.66 -4.05
C ARG A 63 -14.26 1.59 -2.62
N LEU A 64 -14.76 2.44 -1.73
CA LEU A 64 -14.29 2.54 -0.35
C LEU A 64 -15.46 2.47 0.63
N ARG A 65 -15.20 1.86 1.80
CA ARG A 65 -16.10 1.87 2.94
C ARG A 65 -15.77 3.07 3.83
N VAL A 66 -16.37 4.22 3.55
CA VAL A 66 -16.02 5.55 4.08
C VAL A 66 -15.74 5.61 5.59
N ARG A 67 -16.54 4.91 6.43
CA ARG A 67 -16.40 4.96 7.90
C ARG A 67 -15.24 4.14 8.47
N LYS A 68 -14.61 3.28 7.65
CA LYS A 68 -13.54 2.35 8.08
C LYS A 68 -12.31 2.43 7.17
N VAL A 69 -12.21 3.47 6.37
CA VAL A 69 -11.11 3.63 5.43
C VAL A 69 -9.85 4.09 6.17
N THR A 70 -8.71 3.45 5.86
CA THR A 70 -7.37 3.81 6.29
C THR A 70 -6.53 4.21 5.08
N TYR A 71 -5.38 4.85 5.28
CA TYR A 71 -4.44 5.11 4.19
C TYR A 71 -3.95 3.79 3.58
N HIS A 72 -3.70 2.77 4.42
CA HIS A 72 -3.34 1.43 3.93
C HIS A 72 -4.41 0.89 2.97
N THR A 73 -5.69 0.92 3.34
CA THR A 73 -6.78 0.47 2.46
C THR A 73 -6.78 1.24 1.13
N ILE A 74 -6.65 2.57 1.17
CA ILE A 74 -6.63 3.37 -0.07
C ILE A 74 -5.41 3.01 -0.91
N GLY A 75 -4.22 2.93 -0.33
CA GLY A 75 -2.98 2.56 -1.02
C GLY A 75 -3.07 1.19 -1.67
N HIS A 76 -3.63 0.20 -0.96
CA HIS A 76 -3.86 -1.16 -1.44
C HIS A 76 -4.73 -1.15 -2.72
N GLU A 77 -5.85 -0.45 -2.70
CA GLU A 77 -6.74 -0.36 -3.86
C GLU A 77 -6.11 0.42 -5.04
N LEU A 78 -5.34 1.47 -4.75
CA LEU A 78 -4.59 2.19 -5.78
C LEU A 78 -3.50 1.31 -6.40
N THR A 79 -2.86 0.45 -5.60
CA THR A 79 -1.87 -0.53 -6.10
C THR A 79 -2.54 -1.53 -7.04
N HIS A 80 -3.77 -2.00 -6.76
CA HIS A 80 -4.54 -2.81 -7.70
C HIS A 80 -4.82 -2.09 -9.03
N LEU A 81 -5.09 -0.77 -9.01
CA LEU A 81 -5.22 -0.02 -10.25
C LEU A 81 -3.92 0.00 -11.05
N VAL A 82 -2.77 0.20 -10.39
CA VAL A 82 -1.46 0.16 -11.06
C VAL A 82 -1.19 -1.23 -11.63
N GLN A 83 -1.48 -2.31 -10.90
CA GLN A 83 -1.41 -3.66 -11.43
C GLN A 83 -2.25 -3.80 -12.69
N GLY A 84 -3.51 -3.36 -12.65
CA GLY A 84 -4.44 -3.45 -13.78
C GLY A 84 -3.99 -2.65 -15.00
N LEU A 85 -3.44 -1.46 -14.82
CA LEU A 85 -2.86 -0.66 -15.92
C LEU A 85 -1.69 -1.41 -16.61
N GLY A 86 -0.89 -2.13 -15.84
CA GLY A 86 0.23 -2.91 -16.39
C GLY A 86 -0.19 -4.09 -17.25
N TYR A 87 -1.41 -4.58 -17.15
CA TYR A 87 -1.89 -5.79 -17.84
C TYR A 87 -2.80 -5.52 -19.04
N GLY A 88 -3.34 -4.31 -19.18
CA GLY A 88 -4.38 -4.00 -20.17
C GLY A 88 -3.91 -3.93 -21.62
N ASP A 89 -2.68 -3.63 -21.87
CA ASP A 89 -2.19 -3.44 -23.25
C ASP A 89 -1.88 -4.73 -23.99
N ARG A 90 -2.01 -5.92 -23.36
CA ARG A 90 -1.45 -7.14 -23.97
C ARG A 90 -2.18 -8.43 -23.61
N PHE A 91 -3.28 -8.66 -24.24
CA PHE A 91 -3.66 -10.03 -24.54
C PHE A 91 -2.56 -10.63 -25.46
N GLY A 92 -1.49 -11.14 -24.90
CA GLY A 92 -0.43 -11.81 -25.65
C GLY A 92 1.01 -11.67 -25.16
N ALA A 93 1.40 -10.59 -24.53
CA ALA A 93 2.79 -10.44 -24.07
C ALA A 93 2.99 -10.95 -22.64
N ARG A 94 3.17 -12.25 -22.50
CA ARG A 94 3.63 -12.95 -21.27
C ARG A 94 5.07 -12.62 -20.86
N ARG A 95 5.71 -11.61 -21.41
CA ARG A 95 7.03 -11.19 -20.96
C ARG A 95 6.87 -10.45 -19.64
N ALA A 96 7.32 -11.09 -18.57
CA ALA A 96 7.43 -10.47 -17.27
C ALA A 96 8.27 -9.18 -17.39
N ASN A 97 7.61 -8.02 -17.36
CA ASN A 97 8.32 -6.77 -17.16
C ASN A 97 8.72 -6.73 -15.67
N PRO A 98 10.02 -6.76 -15.34
CA PRO A 98 10.48 -6.77 -13.96
C PRO A 98 10.08 -5.51 -13.17
N GLU A 99 9.77 -4.40 -13.85
CA GLU A 99 9.32 -3.16 -13.23
C GLU A 99 7.83 -3.16 -12.86
N ARG A 100 7.05 -4.14 -13.34
CA ARG A 100 5.62 -4.20 -13.04
C ARG A 100 5.36 -4.80 -11.68
N ILE A 101 4.38 -4.22 -10.99
CA ILE A 101 3.84 -4.83 -9.76
C ILE A 101 3.15 -6.15 -10.14
N PRO A 102 3.56 -7.30 -9.59
CA PRO A 102 2.90 -8.57 -9.86
C PRO A 102 1.46 -8.54 -9.36
N THR A 103 0.58 -9.32 -9.97
CA THR A 103 -0.81 -9.46 -9.54
C THR A 103 -0.93 -10.20 -8.21
N GLY A 104 -1.99 -9.90 -7.46
CA GLY A 104 -2.37 -10.58 -6.23
C GLY A 104 -2.36 -9.67 -5.01
N GLU A 105 -3.13 -10.06 -4.02
CA GLU A 105 -3.41 -9.29 -2.81
C GLU A 105 -2.16 -9.06 -1.95
N THR A 106 -1.37 -10.12 -1.73
CA THR A 106 -0.10 -10.02 -0.99
C THR A 106 0.87 -9.04 -1.66
N GLN A 107 0.87 -9.01 -2.99
CA GLN A 107 1.68 -8.06 -3.76
C GLN A 107 1.21 -6.62 -3.52
N CYS A 108 -0.11 -6.40 -3.49
CA CYS A 108 -0.66 -5.09 -3.17
C CYS A 108 -0.21 -4.61 -1.80
N ASP A 109 -0.28 -5.46 -0.77
CA ASP A 109 0.20 -5.11 0.57
C ASP A 109 1.71 -4.76 0.56
N ILE A 110 2.55 -5.60 -0.08
CA ILE A 110 4.01 -5.37 -0.15
C ILE A 110 4.32 -4.02 -0.79
N TRP A 111 3.75 -3.73 -1.98
CA TRP A 111 4.02 -2.49 -2.70
C TRP A 111 3.42 -1.26 -2.02
N THR A 112 2.27 -1.39 -1.37
CA THR A 112 1.65 -0.31 -0.60
C THR A 112 2.52 0.07 0.58
N LEU A 113 2.93 -0.90 1.41
CA LEU A 113 3.79 -0.62 2.58
C LEU A 113 5.16 -0.07 2.17
N ALA A 114 5.77 -0.62 1.12
CA ALA A 114 7.07 -0.15 0.64
C ALA A 114 7.03 1.30 0.14
N ARG A 115 5.91 1.76 -0.39
CA ARG A 115 5.76 3.03 -1.10
C ARG A 115 6.03 4.25 -0.22
N ASP A 116 5.35 4.36 0.92
CA ASP A 116 5.52 5.50 1.83
C ASP A 116 5.04 5.17 3.25
N PRO A 117 5.64 5.77 4.31
CA PRO A 117 5.17 5.63 5.68
C PRO A 117 3.70 6.02 5.91
N LEU A 118 3.12 6.86 5.05
CA LEU A 118 1.71 7.20 5.09
C LEU A 118 0.79 5.97 5.14
N PHE A 119 1.19 4.88 4.51
CA PHE A 119 0.40 3.65 4.39
C PHE A 119 0.62 2.64 5.53
N LEU A 120 1.26 3.07 6.61
CA LEU A 120 1.52 2.24 7.80
C LEU A 120 0.46 2.40 8.90
N ASP A 121 -0.63 3.12 8.64
CA ASP A 121 -1.68 3.44 9.62
C ASP A 121 -2.54 2.22 10.02
N ASP A 122 -2.44 1.11 9.27
CA ASP A 122 -3.15 -0.13 9.55
C ASP A 122 -2.30 -1.35 9.11
N PRO A 123 -2.35 -2.50 9.81
CA PRO A 123 -1.58 -3.68 9.43
C PRO A 123 -2.09 -4.28 8.12
N PRO A 124 -1.18 -4.80 7.27
CA PRO A 124 -1.55 -5.43 6.01
C PRO A 124 -2.43 -6.66 6.24
N THR A 125 -3.38 -6.89 5.34
CA THR A 125 -4.34 -7.99 5.48
C THR A 125 -3.78 -9.31 4.97
N TYR A 126 -3.03 -9.29 3.87
CA TYR A 126 -2.65 -10.48 3.10
C TYR A 126 -1.21 -10.94 3.30
N ILE A 127 -0.36 -10.14 3.94
CA ILE A 127 0.97 -10.60 4.39
C ILE A 127 0.78 -11.43 5.65
N ARG A 128 1.32 -12.64 5.67
CA ARG A 128 1.30 -13.51 6.85
C ARG A 128 2.20 -12.94 7.94
N MET A 129 1.62 -12.70 9.10
CA MET A 129 2.35 -12.25 10.28
C MET A 129 1.68 -12.76 11.56
N PRO A 130 2.43 -12.89 12.68
CA PRO A 130 1.89 -13.25 13.98
C PRO A 130 0.82 -12.27 14.45
N ARG A 131 -0.19 -12.80 15.16
CA ARG A 131 -1.28 -11.99 15.70
C ARG A 131 -0.78 -10.88 16.62
N SER A 132 0.21 -11.16 17.46
CA SER A 132 0.81 -10.19 18.36
C SER A 132 1.41 -8.96 17.62
N MET A 133 1.96 -9.16 16.41
CA MET A 133 2.45 -8.03 15.59
C MET A 133 1.30 -7.17 15.07
N ARG A 134 0.16 -7.78 14.70
CA ARG A 134 -1.01 -7.02 14.26
C ARG A 134 -1.60 -6.19 15.39
N GLU A 135 -1.67 -6.76 16.59
CA GLU A 135 -2.18 -6.10 17.81
C GLU A 135 -1.27 -4.94 18.25
N HIS A 136 0.04 -5.02 17.96
CA HIS A 136 1.03 -3.99 18.28
C HIS A 136 1.65 -3.41 17.01
N TRP A 137 0.87 -3.24 15.96
CA TRP A 137 1.33 -2.84 14.65
C TRP A 137 2.26 -1.62 14.64
N PRO A 138 1.97 -0.50 15.36
CA PRO A 138 2.85 0.66 15.36
C PRO A 138 4.31 0.36 15.77
N ASP A 139 4.54 -0.67 16.61
CA ASP A 139 5.89 -1.06 17.07
C ASP A 139 6.70 -1.74 15.94
N PHE A 140 6.04 -2.30 14.94
CA PHE A 140 6.64 -3.13 13.89
C PHE A 140 6.54 -2.53 12.49
N ALA A 141 5.67 -1.54 12.29
CA ALA A 141 5.29 -1.01 10.99
C ALA A 141 6.49 -0.62 10.11
N GLU A 142 7.42 0.17 10.63
CA GLU A 142 8.62 0.60 9.89
C GLU A 142 9.57 -0.56 9.59
N SER A 143 9.72 -1.52 10.52
CA SER A 143 10.56 -2.71 10.28
C SER A 143 9.95 -3.60 9.20
N VAL A 144 8.63 -3.79 9.22
CA VAL A 144 7.93 -4.54 8.17
C VAL A 144 8.01 -3.81 6.83
N ARG A 145 7.89 -2.48 6.82
CA ARG A 145 8.10 -1.67 5.62
C ARG A 145 9.49 -1.89 5.03
N ALA A 146 10.53 -1.83 5.84
CA ALA A 146 11.91 -2.09 5.39
C ALA A 146 12.06 -3.48 4.78
N LEU A 147 11.42 -4.51 5.37
CA LEU A 147 11.39 -5.86 4.80
C LEU A 147 10.61 -5.93 3.48
N CYS A 148 9.53 -5.16 3.33
CA CYS A 148 8.80 -5.08 2.05
C CYS A 148 9.66 -4.45 0.95
N ILE A 149 10.41 -3.39 1.23
CA ILE A 149 11.37 -2.79 0.29
C ILE A 149 12.42 -3.82 -0.13
N ALA A 150 13.04 -4.50 0.84
CA ALA A 150 14.03 -5.54 0.56
C ALA A 150 13.43 -6.74 -0.22
N ALA A 151 12.16 -7.07 -0.01
CA ALA A 151 11.47 -8.12 -0.76
C ALA A 151 11.27 -7.75 -2.23
N ILE A 152 10.97 -6.48 -2.53
CA ILE A 152 10.86 -5.97 -3.89
C ILE A 152 12.21 -6.12 -4.62
N ASP A 153 13.32 -5.76 -4.00
CA ASP A 153 14.66 -5.92 -4.56
C ASP A 153 15.00 -7.41 -4.79
N LYS A 154 14.71 -8.26 -3.78
CA LYS A 154 14.94 -9.71 -3.89
C LYS A 154 14.13 -10.39 -4.98
N ARG A 155 12.99 -9.86 -5.38
CA ARG A 155 12.15 -10.40 -6.44
C ARG A 155 12.93 -10.64 -7.75
N HIS A 156 13.92 -9.81 -8.03
CA HIS A 156 14.72 -9.92 -9.26
C HIS A 156 15.63 -11.16 -9.29
N THR A 157 16.02 -11.65 -8.12
CA THR A 157 16.95 -12.76 -7.97
C THR A 157 16.34 -14.01 -7.34
N GLN A 158 15.24 -13.85 -6.59
CA GLN A 158 14.65 -14.93 -5.80
C GLN A 158 13.15 -15.11 -6.11
N ARG A 159 12.80 -16.23 -6.75
CA ARG A 159 11.40 -16.54 -7.09
C ARG A 159 10.47 -16.60 -5.87
N GLN A 160 10.97 -17.08 -4.73
CA GLN A 160 10.19 -17.28 -3.48
C GLN A 160 10.36 -16.11 -2.51
N TYR A 161 10.54 -14.89 -2.99
CA TYR A 161 10.76 -13.71 -2.15
C TYR A 161 9.63 -13.40 -1.16
N ILE A 162 8.37 -13.78 -1.45
CA ILE A 162 7.24 -13.64 -0.49
C ILE A 162 7.43 -14.58 0.70
N GLN A 163 7.82 -15.83 0.48
CA GLN A 163 8.09 -16.78 1.57
C GLN A 163 9.27 -16.30 2.42
N TRP A 164 10.31 -15.75 1.76
CA TRP A 164 11.41 -15.10 2.46
C TRP A 164 10.91 -13.96 3.34
N LEU A 165 10.08 -13.04 2.81
CA LEU A 165 9.51 -11.92 3.56
C LEU A 165 8.73 -12.39 4.78
N GLU A 166 7.82 -13.35 4.62
CA GLU A 166 7.00 -13.89 5.70
C GLU A 166 7.85 -14.58 6.80
N LYS A 167 8.96 -15.22 6.41
CA LYS A 167 9.94 -15.79 7.33
C LYS A 167 10.64 -14.70 8.15
N GLU A 168 11.15 -13.64 7.50
CA GLU A 168 11.81 -12.52 8.17
C GLU A 168 10.85 -11.80 9.15
N ILE A 169 9.61 -11.55 8.74
CA ILE A 169 8.57 -11.00 9.62
C ILE A 169 8.37 -11.88 10.84
N SER A 170 8.31 -13.22 10.66
CA SER A 170 8.15 -14.15 11.77
C SER A 170 9.35 -14.16 12.71
N GLN A 171 10.56 -13.95 12.20
CA GLN A 171 11.78 -13.81 13.01
C GLN A 171 11.79 -12.49 13.79
N LEU A 172 11.40 -11.40 13.14
CA LEU A 172 11.27 -10.08 13.77
C LEU A 172 10.31 -10.13 14.97
N ALA A 173 9.21 -10.89 14.89
CA ALA A 173 8.28 -11.06 15.99
C ALA A 173 8.85 -11.82 17.18
N LYS A 174 9.87 -12.66 16.97
CA LYS A 174 10.54 -13.44 18.02
C LYS A 174 11.74 -12.72 18.65
N ALA A 175 12.23 -11.67 18.00
CA ALA A 175 13.36 -10.92 18.51
C ALA A 175 12.97 -10.24 19.84
N PRO A 176 13.80 -10.35 20.89
CA PRO A 176 13.52 -9.65 22.14
C PRO A 176 13.41 -8.14 21.86
N LYS A 177 12.35 -7.49 22.37
CA LYS A 177 12.19 -6.04 22.26
C LYS A 177 13.47 -5.39 22.80
N ARG A 178 14.31 -4.87 21.91
CA ARG A 178 15.41 -3.99 22.33
C ARG A 178 14.74 -2.83 23.05
N LYS A 179 14.95 -2.72 24.37
CA LYS A 179 14.63 -1.51 25.12
C LYS A 179 15.23 -0.36 24.31
N GLN A 180 14.39 0.47 23.72
CA GLN A 180 14.85 1.75 23.21
C GLN A 180 15.42 2.47 24.42
N LEU A 181 16.75 2.53 24.47
CA LEU A 181 17.44 3.44 25.35
C LEU A 181 17.03 4.84 24.88
N THR A 182 16.04 5.42 25.56
CA THR A 182 15.78 6.85 25.53
C THR A 182 16.97 7.54 26.19
N GLY A 183 18.07 7.56 25.46
CA GLY A 183 19.24 8.35 25.78
C GLY A 183 18.99 9.76 25.28
N SER A 184 18.39 10.60 26.13
CA SER A 184 18.59 12.04 26.05
C SER A 184 20.07 12.32 26.25
N ALA A 185 20.85 12.25 25.17
CA ALA A 185 22.16 12.84 25.13
C ALA A 185 21.95 14.35 25.12
N GLN A 186 21.86 14.96 26.30
CA GLN A 186 22.13 16.38 26.48
C GLN A 186 23.55 16.63 26.00
N LEU A 187 23.72 17.18 24.82
CA LEU A 187 24.94 17.80 24.36
C LEU A 187 25.26 18.99 25.28
N LEU A 188 26.05 18.76 26.29
CA LEU A 188 26.74 19.82 27.03
C LEU A 188 27.74 20.46 26.05
N LEU A 189 27.35 21.61 25.50
CA LEU A 189 28.29 22.50 24.79
C LEU A 189 29.30 23.02 25.83
N PRO A 190 30.62 22.88 25.62
CA PRO A 190 31.58 23.55 26.45
C PRO A 190 31.54 25.07 26.20
N PHE A 191 31.23 25.83 27.25
CA PHE A 191 31.46 27.26 27.25
C PHE A 191 33.00 27.49 27.20
N VAL A 192 33.43 28.13 26.11
CA VAL A 192 34.80 28.71 26.05
C VAL A 192 34.69 30.15 26.54
N ILE A 193 35.47 30.44 27.60
CA ILE A 193 35.74 31.76 28.16
C ILE A 193 36.73 32.46 27.24
#